data_f6176c0cd25ed393cff1f2430241ccda
#
_entry.id   f6176c0cd25ed393cff1f2430241ccda
#
_cell.length_a   1.000
_cell.length_b   1.000
_cell.length_c   1.000
_cell.angle_alpha   90.00
_cell.angle_beta   90.00
_cell.angle_gamma   90.00
#
_symmetry.space_group_name_H-M   'P 1'
#
loop_
_entity.id
_entity.type
_entity.pdbx_description
1 polymer ?
#
loop_
_entity_poly.entity_id
_entity_poly.type
_entity_poly.pdbx_seq_one_letter_code
_entity_poly.pdbx_strand_id
1 'polypeptide(L)'
;MMRQTETWPDLPLGNELARTLARLHGELPLSVLQALQLLCAALNEGHVCLDLGAVAGSRIGDVSLPKRDKWQAALASHPAIGMPGQFRPLTLDAAGRLYLTRYWLYEQQLAKRLLALAAAPPEVVD
;
A
#
# COMPACT_ATOMS: atom_id res chain seq x y z
N MET A 1 4.30 16.11 7.23
CA MET A 1 3.12 16.48 6.45
C MET A 1 3.51 16.92 5.06
N MET A 2 2.78 16.47 4.08
CA MET A 2 3.05 16.81 2.69
C MET A 2 2.62 18.24 2.40
N ARG A 3 3.41 18.95 1.60
CA ARG A 3 3.11 20.33 1.26
C ARG A 3 2.77 20.43 -0.20
N GLN A 4 2.08 21.48 -0.56
CA GLN A 4 1.69 21.68 -1.95
C GLN A 4 2.88 21.88 -2.88
N THR A 5 4.00 22.33 -2.34
CA THR A 5 5.20 22.51 -3.14
C THR A 5 6.01 21.23 -3.33
N GLU A 6 5.61 20.17 -2.65
CA GLU A 6 6.35 18.93 -2.80
C GLU A 6 6.05 18.24 -4.11
N THR A 7 7.01 17.47 -4.60
CA THR A 7 6.82 16.70 -5.82
C THR A 7 6.07 15.43 -5.47
N TRP A 8 5.26 14.95 -6.40
CA TRP A 8 4.55 13.69 -6.22
C TRP A 8 5.56 12.56 -6.03
N PRO A 9 5.40 11.73 -5.00
CA PRO A 9 6.37 10.67 -4.74
C PRO A 9 6.38 9.61 -5.82
N ASP A 10 7.59 9.17 -6.17
CA ASP A 10 7.78 8.13 -7.17
C ASP A 10 8.83 7.18 -6.59
N LEU A 11 8.41 6.37 -5.63
CA LEU A 11 9.31 5.51 -4.90
C LEU A 11 9.33 4.10 -5.49
N PRO A 12 10.49 3.45 -5.52
CA PRO A 12 10.57 2.08 -6.06
C PRO A 12 9.64 1.11 -5.37
N LEU A 13 9.48 1.22 -4.05
CA LEU A 13 8.59 0.33 -3.33
C LEU A 13 7.15 0.52 -3.78
N GLY A 14 6.71 1.76 -3.93
CA GLY A 14 5.36 2.04 -4.40
C GLY A 14 5.11 1.49 -5.79
N ASN A 15 6.08 1.65 -6.67
CA ASN A 15 5.96 1.14 -8.04
C ASN A 15 5.91 -0.38 -8.07
N GLU A 16 6.73 -1.02 -7.25
CA GLU A 16 6.76 -2.47 -7.18
C GLU A 16 5.45 -3.04 -6.63
N LEU A 17 4.93 -2.43 -5.56
CA LEU A 17 3.66 -2.85 -4.98
C LEU A 17 2.53 -2.64 -5.97
N ALA A 18 2.54 -1.53 -6.70
CA ALA A 18 1.51 -1.26 -7.69
C ALA A 18 1.51 -2.33 -8.78
N ARG A 19 2.69 -2.71 -9.25
CA ARG A 19 2.79 -3.78 -10.26
C ARG A 19 2.28 -5.11 -9.71
N THR A 20 2.63 -5.43 -8.48
CA THR A 20 2.21 -6.68 -7.86
C THR A 20 0.70 -6.72 -7.69
N LEU A 21 0.11 -5.65 -7.18
CA LEU A 21 -1.32 -5.59 -6.99
C LEU A 21 -2.07 -5.59 -8.31
N ALA A 22 -1.52 -4.95 -9.34
CA ALA A 22 -2.15 -4.95 -10.65
C ALA A 22 -2.16 -6.36 -11.27
N ARG A 23 -1.12 -7.14 -11.01
CA ARG A 23 -1.12 -8.53 -11.48
C ARG A 23 -2.17 -9.37 -10.79
N LEU A 24 -2.45 -9.08 -9.52
CA LEU A 24 -3.41 -9.86 -8.75
C LEU A 24 -4.86 -9.41 -8.95
N HIS A 25 -5.07 -8.14 -9.17
CA HIS A 25 -6.41 -7.56 -9.15
C HIS A 25 -6.79 -6.81 -10.43
N GLY A 26 -5.91 -6.78 -11.40
CA GLY A 26 -6.13 -5.99 -12.62
C GLY A 26 -5.69 -4.57 -12.44
N GLU A 27 -6.00 -3.73 -13.42
CA GLU A 27 -5.56 -2.35 -13.41
C GLU A 27 -6.09 -1.63 -12.18
N LEU A 28 -5.21 -0.91 -11.47
CA LEU A 28 -5.61 -0.25 -10.23
C LEU A 28 -6.23 1.10 -10.52
N PRO A 29 -7.33 1.45 -9.85
CA PRO A 29 -7.90 2.79 -9.97
C PRO A 29 -6.93 3.86 -9.48
N LEU A 30 -7.11 5.07 -9.97
CA LEU A 30 -6.23 6.17 -9.59
C LEU A 30 -6.26 6.40 -8.08
N SER A 31 -7.42 6.27 -7.45
CA SER A 31 -7.52 6.45 -6.00
C SER A 31 -6.63 5.50 -5.23
N VAL A 32 -6.52 4.25 -5.71
CA VAL A 32 -5.67 3.24 -5.07
C VAL A 32 -4.21 3.55 -5.35
N LEU A 33 -3.87 3.93 -6.57
CA LEU A 33 -2.49 4.27 -6.91
C LEU A 33 -2.00 5.46 -6.11
N GLN A 34 -2.83 6.49 -5.97
CA GLN A 34 -2.46 7.66 -5.19
C GLN A 34 -2.23 7.29 -3.72
N ALA A 35 -3.13 6.50 -3.14
CA ALA A 35 -3.00 6.10 -1.76
C ALA A 35 -1.76 5.24 -1.54
N LEU A 36 -1.47 4.35 -2.48
CA LEU A 36 -0.32 3.46 -2.35
C LEU A 36 0.99 4.24 -2.39
N GLN A 37 1.13 5.19 -3.30
CA GLN A 37 2.35 5.97 -3.39
C GLN A 37 2.54 6.85 -2.16
N LEU A 38 1.47 7.45 -1.66
CA LEU A 38 1.57 8.26 -0.46
C LEU A 38 1.84 7.42 0.79
N LEU A 39 1.29 6.22 0.84
CA LEU A 39 1.59 5.30 1.93
C LEU A 39 3.07 4.94 1.92
N CYS A 40 3.63 4.63 0.77
CA CYS A 40 5.03 4.29 0.68
C CYS A 40 5.91 5.49 1.04
N ALA A 41 5.51 6.70 0.67
CA ALA A 41 6.24 7.89 1.08
C ALA A 41 6.21 8.06 2.60
N ALA A 42 5.04 7.82 3.22
CA ALA A 42 4.93 7.92 4.66
C ALA A 42 5.81 6.87 5.36
N LEU A 43 5.81 5.64 4.85
CA LEU A 43 6.67 4.60 5.40
C LEU A 43 8.15 4.95 5.25
N ASN A 44 8.50 5.56 4.13
CA ASN A 44 9.88 5.97 3.89
C ASN A 44 10.33 7.07 4.85
N GLU A 45 9.38 7.85 5.37
CA GLU A 45 9.67 8.89 6.34
C GLU A 45 9.61 8.38 7.79
N GLY A 46 9.37 7.11 7.99
CA GLY A 46 9.34 6.53 9.32
C GLY A 46 7.96 6.40 9.94
N HIS A 47 6.92 6.76 9.21
CA HIS A 47 5.56 6.58 9.71
C HIS A 47 5.11 5.15 9.51
N VAL A 48 4.07 4.73 10.22
CA VAL A 48 3.57 3.37 10.12
C VAL A 48 2.31 3.28 9.27
N CYS A 49 1.71 4.40 8.92
CA CYS A 49 0.50 4.43 8.11
C CYS A 49 0.35 5.76 7.42
N LEU A 50 -0.62 5.83 6.51
CA LEU A 50 -1.01 7.07 5.87
C LEU A 50 -2.35 7.49 6.44
N ASP A 51 -2.42 8.69 7.01
CA ASP A 51 -3.68 9.24 7.48
C ASP A 51 -4.33 9.97 6.32
N LEU A 52 -5.38 9.39 5.76
CA LEU A 52 -6.06 9.99 4.61
C LEU A 52 -6.55 11.40 4.93
N GLY A 53 -7.04 11.60 6.15
CA GLY A 53 -7.55 12.91 6.55
C GLY A 53 -6.50 14.00 6.55
N ALA A 54 -5.25 13.64 6.72
CA ALA A 54 -4.17 14.64 6.74
C ALA A 54 -3.85 15.18 5.36
N VAL A 55 -4.11 14.40 4.30
CA VAL A 55 -3.75 14.81 2.95
C VAL A 55 -4.94 14.93 2.01
N ALA A 56 -6.10 14.40 2.39
CA ALA A 56 -7.26 14.41 1.52
C ALA A 56 -7.65 15.85 1.13
N GLY A 57 -8.06 16.00 -0.11
CA GLY A 57 -8.47 17.32 -0.61
C GLY A 57 -7.34 18.28 -0.89
N SER A 58 -6.10 17.91 -0.60
CA SER A 58 -4.96 18.77 -0.87
C SER A 58 -4.35 18.45 -2.23
N ARG A 59 -3.29 19.17 -2.53
CA ARG A 59 -2.61 19.01 -3.81
C ARG A 59 -1.13 18.84 -3.56
N ILE A 60 -0.52 17.87 -4.20
CA ILE A 60 0.90 17.63 -4.11
C ILE A 60 1.46 17.71 -5.51
N GLY A 61 2.27 18.72 -5.79
CA GLY A 61 2.71 19.01 -7.14
C GLY A 61 1.50 19.27 -8.04
N ASP A 62 1.37 18.51 -9.11
CA ASP A 62 0.23 18.65 -10.02
C ASP A 62 -0.90 17.69 -9.72
N VAL A 63 -0.81 16.96 -8.63
CA VAL A 63 -1.79 15.92 -8.31
C VAL A 63 -2.77 16.43 -7.27
N SER A 64 -4.06 16.47 -7.62
CA SER A 64 -5.11 16.81 -6.68
C SER A 64 -5.67 15.55 -6.07
N LEU A 65 -5.78 15.53 -4.74
CA LEU A 65 -6.25 14.35 -4.04
C LEU A 65 -7.74 14.43 -3.76
N PRO A 66 -8.44 13.29 -3.73
CA PRO A 66 -9.87 13.27 -3.45
C PRO A 66 -10.16 13.76 -2.04
N LYS A 67 -11.39 14.13 -1.79
CA LYS A 67 -11.83 14.43 -0.44
C LYS A 67 -11.86 13.15 0.38
N ARG A 68 -11.71 13.30 1.69
CA ARG A 68 -11.55 12.18 2.58
C ARG A 68 -12.64 11.11 2.44
N ASP A 69 -13.90 11.51 2.51
CA ASP A 69 -14.99 10.55 2.50
C ASP A 69 -15.06 9.80 1.17
N LYS A 70 -14.86 10.52 0.09
CA LYS A 70 -14.89 9.92 -1.24
C LYS A 70 -13.72 8.98 -1.43
N TRP A 71 -12.55 9.38 -1.00
CA TRP A 71 -11.35 8.57 -1.12
C TRP A 71 -11.47 7.30 -0.28
N GLN A 72 -11.92 7.45 0.97
CA GLN A 72 -12.09 6.33 1.87
C GLN A 72 -13.09 5.32 1.33
N ALA A 73 -14.19 5.79 0.77
CA ALA A 73 -15.19 4.90 0.18
C ALA A 73 -14.63 4.16 -1.04
N ALA A 74 -13.87 4.86 -1.87
CA ALA A 74 -13.27 4.25 -3.06
C ALA A 74 -12.26 3.17 -2.66
N LEU A 75 -11.45 3.44 -1.65
CA LEU A 75 -10.47 2.47 -1.18
C LEU A 75 -11.16 1.27 -0.55
N ALA A 76 -12.17 1.51 0.26
CA ALA A 76 -12.88 0.43 0.94
C ALA A 76 -13.57 -0.53 -0.03
N SER A 77 -13.87 -0.08 -1.22
CA SER A 77 -14.55 -0.93 -2.20
C SER A 77 -13.59 -1.76 -3.04
N HIS A 78 -12.28 -1.55 -2.92
CA HIS A 78 -11.32 -2.27 -3.74
C HIS A 78 -10.89 -3.57 -3.05
N PRO A 79 -10.81 -4.69 -3.78
CA PRO A 79 -10.51 -5.98 -3.16
C PRO A 79 -9.12 -6.10 -2.54
N ALA A 80 -8.17 -5.24 -2.91
CA ALA A 80 -6.85 -5.26 -2.31
C ALA A 80 -6.83 -4.63 -0.93
N ILE A 81 -7.92 -3.96 -0.51
CA ILE A 81 -7.97 -3.23 0.74
C ILE A 81 -9.03 -3.85 1.63
N GLY A 82 -8.63 -4.23 2.83
CA GLY A 82 -9.52 -4.85 3.80
C GLY A 82 -9.61 -4.05 5.07
N MET A 83 -10.54 -4.44 5.93
CA MET A 83 -10.67 -3.89 7.26
C MET A 83 -9.67 -4.58 8.19
N PRO A 84 -9.41 -4.00 9.36
CA PRO A 84 -8.51 -4.65 10.32
C PRO A 84 -8.98 -6.08 10.61
N GLY A 85 -8.05 -7.00 10.61
CA GLY A 85 -8.34 -8.41 10.81
C GLY A 85 -8.52 -9.21 9.55
N GLN A 86 -8.67 -8.57 8.40
CA GLN A 86 -8.76 -9.29 7.14
C GLN A 86 -7.37 -9.42 6.53
N PHE A 87 -7.13 -10.55 5.87
CA PHE A 87 -5.84 -10.76 5.25
C PHE A 87 -5.88 -10.24 3.81
N ARG A 88 -5.62 -8.96 3.68
CA ARG A 88 -5.57 -8.27 2.39
C ARG A 88 -4.27 -7.47 2.34
N PRO A 89 -3.76 -7.15 1.15
CA PRO A 89 -2.49 -6.41 1.05
C PRO A 89 -2.46 -5.08 1.78
N LEU A 90 -3.58 -4.36 1.79
CA LEU A 90 -3.67 -3.10 2.48
C LEU A 90 -4.81 -3.15 3.48
N THR A 91 -4.67 -2.41 4.56
CA THR A 91 -5.70 -2.34 5.60
C THR A 91 -6.11 -0.91 5.82
N LEU A 92 -7.41 -0.65 5.80
CA LEU A 92 -7.97 0.67 6.04
C LEU A 92 -8.84 0.59 7.28
N ASP A 93 -8.53 1.38 8.31
CA ASP A 93 -9.30 1.34 9.55
C ASP A 93 -10.42 2.40 9.52
N ALA A 94 -11.25 2.37 10.55
CA ALA A 94 -12.42 3.25 10.62
C ALA A 94 -12.04 4.72 10.76
N ALA A 95 -10.83 5.01 11.23
CA ALA A 95 -10.36 6.37 11.36
C ALA A 95 -9.76 6.92 10.06
N GLY A 96 -9.75 6.14 8.99
CA GLY A 96 -9.21 6.59 7.71
C GLY A 96 -7.71 6.47 7.62
N ARG A 97 -7.12 5.56 8.37
CA ARG A 97 -5.68 5.30 8.30
C ARG A 97 -5.43 4.07 7.46
N LEU A 98 -4.55 4.20 6.49
CA LEU A 98 -4.22 3.13 5.57
C LEU A 98 -2.86 2.56 5.95
N TYR A 99 -2.80 1.24 6.07
CA TYR A 99 -1.59 0.53 6.45
C TYR A 99 -1.22 -0.48 5.38
N LEU A 100 0.07 -0.74 5.24
CA LEU A 100 0.50 -1.92 4.52
C LEU A 100 0.30 -3.09 5.47
N THR A 101 -0.48 -4.07 5.06
CA THR A 101 -0.80 -5.19 5.93
C THR A 101 0.47 -5.95 6.22
N ARG A 102 0.91 -5.85 7.48
CA ARG A 102 2.20 -6.27 7.90
C ARG A 102 2.55 -7.68 7.50
N TYR A 103 1.61 -8.58 7.68
CA TYR A 103 1.88 -9.99 7.48
C TYR A 103 1.65 -10.48 6.07
N TRP A 104 0.96 -9.70 5.24
CA TRP A 104 0.68 -10.15 3.88
C TRP A 104 1.96 -10.28 3.07
N LEU A 105 2.76 -9.23 3.04
CA LEU A 105 3.99 -9.23 2.28
C LEU A 105 5.00 -10.21 2.86
N TYR A 106 5.05 -10.25 4.18
CA TYR A 106 5.93 -11.18 4.88
C TYR A 106 5.61 -12.62 4.51
N GLU A 107 4.33 -12.98 4.48
CA GLU A 107 3.93 -14.34 4.15
C GLU A 107 4.18 -14.69 2.69
N GLN A 108 4.06 -13.70 1.80
CA GLN A 108 4.40 -13.94 0.40
C GLN A 108 5.88 -14.26 0.25
N GLN A 109 6.73 -13.54 0.95
CA GLN A 109 8.16 -13.80 0.91
C GLN A 109 8.51 -15.12 1.56
N LEU A 110 7.87 -15.44 2.67
CA LEU A 110 8.10 -16.69 3.34
C LEU A 110 7.69 -17.88 2.47
N ALA A 111 6.55 -17.78 1.82
CA ALA A 111 6.09 -18.83 0.93
C ALA A 111 7.10 -19.07 -0.21
N LYS A 112 7.65 -18.00 -0.77
CA LYS A 112 8.68 -18.13 -1.79
C LYS A 112 9.91 -18.82 -1.26
N ARG A 113 10.34 -18.48 -0.07
CA ARG A 113 11.50 -19.12 0.54
C ARG A 113 11.27 -20.58 0.83
N LEU A 114 10.10 -20.92 1.32
CA LEU A 114 9.77 -22.31 1.60
C LEU A 114 9.75 -23.13 0.33
N LEU A 115 9.20 -22.60 -0.75
CA LEU A 115 9.20 -23.28 -2.02
C LEU A 115 10.62 -23.47 -2.56
N ALA A 116 11.45 -22.46 -2.41
CA ALA A 116 12.84 -22.58 -2.83
C ALA A 116 13.59 -23.63 -2.02
N LEU A 117 13.35 -23.70 -0.73
CA LEU A 117 13.98 -24.69 0.11
C LEU A 117 13.51 -26.10 -0.23
N ALA A 118 12.24 -26.26 -0.54
CA ALA A 118 11.71 -27.57 -0.91
C ALA A 118 12.32 -28.05 -2.21
N ALA A 119 12.73 -27.15 -3.09
CA ALA A 119 13.35 -27.52 -4.33
C ALA A 119 14.87 -27.67 -4.23
N ALA A 120 15.44 -27.28 -3.10
CA ALA A 120 16.89 -27.32 -2.94
C ALA A 120 17.35 -28.62 -2.26
N PRO A 121 18.61 -28.99 -2.39
CA PRO A 121 19.11 -30.14 -1.63
C PRO A 121 19.00 -29.87 -0.16
N PRO A 122 18.69 -30.90 0.61
CA PRO A 122 18.45 -30.71 2.03
C PRO A 122 19.73 -30.68 2.83
N GLU A 123 20.64 -29.78 2.53
CA GLU A 123 21.84 -29.86 3.25
C GLU A 123 21.98 -28.85 4.29
N VAL A 124 21.54 -27.71 4.15
CA VAL A 124 21.78 -26.75 5.11
C VAL A 124 20.67 -26.29 5.77
N VAL A 125 20.67 -26.19 6.96
CA VAL A 125 19.65 -25.78 7.58
C VAL A 125 19.93 -24.75 8.48
N ASP A 126 19.87 -24.08 8.83
CA ASP A 126 20.05 -23.12 9.75
C ASP A 126 19.60 -21.93 9.49
#